data_f8d5a4de59f27b728e69bd494b5adcb0
#
_entry.id   f8d5a4de59f27b728e69bd494b5adcb0
#
_cell.length_a   1.000
_cell.length_b   1.000
_cell.length_c   1.000
_cell.angle_alpha   90.00
_cell.angle_beta   90.00
_cell.angle_gamma   90.00
#
_symmetry.space_group_name_H-M   'P 1'
#
loop_
_entity.id
_entity.type
_entity.pdbx_description
1 polymer ?
#
loop_
_entity_poly.entity_id
_entity_poly.type
_entity_poly.pdbx_seq_one_letter_code
_entity_poly.pdbx_strand_id
1 'polypeptide(L)'
;MKKIINHPDHFVDEMIDALLLAHPGWLKPVTADRRALVRADAPNAGKVGIVTGGGSGHLPGFLGYVGKGLASGVAVGNVFSSPSSEQIYEATKAVHGGAGVLYLYGNYGGDVFNFDLAADLADADGIETRTVLVADDVASAPPERASDRRGVAGMVFGFKCAGAAAERGDTLDEVARIAAKANGATRTMGVGLSPTILPAAGKPTFTLPDGEMEIGIGIHGEPGTHRGKLESADAIAERLTDAILGDLQAKAGASVALLVNGLGATPLEELYLLYRRAAQAVAAAGLRVARAYVGEYVTSLEMAGASISVMQLDEELDTLLDAPVRSPFWREGWRVDEGGAR
;
A
#
# COMPACT_ATOMS: atom_id res chain seq x y z
N MET A 1 -15.24 -19.18 -14.05
CA MET A 1 -14.93 -18.13 -13.05
C MET A 1 -16.22 -17.82 -12.27
N LYS A 2 -16.15 -17.73 -10.95
CA LYS A 2 -17.28 -17.29 -10.09
C LYS A 2 -16.87 -15.99 -9.39
N LYS A 3 -17.31 -14.86 -9.95
CA LYS A 3 -17.10 -13.51 -9.38
C LYS A 3 -18.41 -12.73 -9.46
N ILE A 4 -18.64 -11.83 -8.51
CA ILE A 4 -19.78 -10.91 -8.52
C ILE A 4 -19.38 -9.70 -9.37
N ILE A 5 -19.49 -9.84 -10.68
CA ILE A 5 -19.19 -8.81 -11.68
C ILE A 5 -20.22 -8.86 -12.80
N ASN A 6 -20.45 -7.74 -13.48
CA ASN A 6 -21.29 -7.71 -14.69
C ASN A 6 -20.45 -8.13 -15.91
N HIS A 7 -19.52 -7.28 -16.34
CA HIS A 7 -18.63 -7.57 -17.44
C HIS A 7 -17.15 -7.35 -17.01
N PRO A 8 -16.23 -8.25 -17.37
CA PRO A 8 -14.82 -8.13 -16.97
C PRO A 8 -14.17 -6.78 -17.33
N ASP A 9 -14.46 -6.25 -18.51
CA ASP A 9 -13.87 -4.99 -18.99
C ASP A 9 -14.40 -3.76 -18.25
N HIS A 10 -15.60 -3.84 -17.66
CA HIS A 10 -16.20 -2.75 -16.89
C HIS A 10 -15.96 -2.86 -15.38
N PHE A 11 -15.28 -3.91 -14.94
CA PHE A 11 -15.10 -4.21 -13.51
C PHE A 11 -14.55 -3.03 -12.71
N VAL A 12 -13.51 -2.36 -13.22
CA VAL A 12 -12.86 -1.26 -12.51
C VAL A 12 -13.71 0.01 -12.54
N ASP A 13 -14.33 0.33 -13.67
CA ASP A 13 -15.18 1.52 -13.82
C ASP A 13 -16.40 1.44 -12.93
N GLU A 14 -17.10 0.29 -12.94
CA GLU A 14 -18.27 0.05 -12.09
C GLU A 14 -17.90 0.07 -10.60
N MET A 15 -16.71 -0.45 -10.23
CA MET A 15 -16.22 -0.40 -8.86
C MET A 15 -15.95 1.04 -8.42
N ILE A 16 -15.33 1.87 -9.26
CA ILE A 16 -15.09 3.29 -8.97
C ILE A 16 -16.40 4.03 -8.81
N ASP A 17 -17.38 3.80 -9.71
CA ASP A 17 -18.71 4.39 -9.63
C ASP A 17 -19.40 4.06 -8.31
N ALA A 18 -19.39 2.79 -7.94
CA ALA A 18 -19.97 2.33 -6.70
C ALA A 18 -19.30 2.94 -5.47
N LEU A 19 -17.96 3.10 -5.50
CA LEU A 19 -17.19 3.71 -4.42
C LEU A 19 -17.55 5.20 -4.26
N LEU A 20 -17.68 5.94 -5.36
CA LEU A 20 -18.08 7.34 -5.32
C LEU A 20 -19.53 7.51 -4.80
N LEU A 21 -20.43 6.58 -5.14
CA LEU A 21 -21.80 6.56 -4.62
C LEU A 21 -21.87 6.19 -3.14
N ALA A 22 -21.03 5.25 -2.68
CA ALA A 22 -21.01 4.79 -1.29
C ALA A 22 -20.34 5.81 -0.35
N HIS A 23 -19.46 6.66 -0.88
CA HIS A 23 -18.69 7.63 -0.12
C HIS A 23 -18.81 9.06 -0.68
N PRO A 24 -20.05 9.64 -0.73
CA PRO A 24 -20.25 10.96 -1.29
C PRO A 24 -19.46 12.03 -0.51
N GLY A 25 -18.80 12.93 -1.26
CA GLY A 25 -18.05 14.03 -0.67
C GLY A 25 -16.65 13.66 -0.12
N TRP A 26 -16.17 12.44 -0.32
CA TRP A 26 -14.82 12.04 0.07
C TRP A 26 -13.80 12.22 -1.05
N LEU A 27 -14.16 11.83 -2.25
CA LEU A 27 -13.34 11.82 -3.44
C LEU A 27 -14.05 12.56 -4.58
N LYS A 28 -13.27 13.10 -5.50
CA LYS A 28 -13.77 13.63 -6.77
C LYS A 28 -12.92 13.13 -7.93
N PRO A 29 -13.52 12.70 -9.05
CA PRO A 29 -12.79 12.38 -10.27
C PRO A 29 -12.30 13.65 -10.96
N VAL A 30 -11.13 13.57 -11.62
CA VAL A 30 -10.51 14.67 -12.34
C VAL A 30 -10.27 14.36 -13.82
N THR A 31 -10.57 13.14 -14.25
CA THR A 31 -10.53 12.70 -15.65
C THR A 31 -11.92 12.24 -16.11
N ALA A 32 -12.17 12.30 -17.42
CA ALA A 32 -13.45 11.88 -17.99
C ALA A 32 -13.76 10.39 -17.78
N ASP A 33 -12.72 9.55 -17.78
CA ASP A 33 -12.80 8.12 -17.50
C ASP A 33 -12.89 7.81 -15.99
N ARG A 34 -12.80 8.84 -15.13
CA ARG A 34 -12.81 8.75 -13.66
C ARG A 34 -11.69 7.89 -13.05
N ARG A 35 -10.64 7.60 -13.81
CA ARG A 35 -9.50 6.80 -13.36
C ARG A 35 -8.44 7.59 -12.58
N ALA A 36 -8.54 8.92 -12.57
CA ALA A 36 -7.79 9.78 -11.66
C ALA A 36 -8.75 10.41 -10.66
N LEU A 37 -8.51 10.19 -9.37
CA LEU A 37 -9.35 10.68 -8.28
C LEU A 37 -8.48 11.42 -7.26
N VAL A 38 -9.05 12.45 -6.66
CA VAL A 38 -8.39 13.22 -5.60
C VAL A 38 -9.34 13.41 -4.42
N ARG A 39 -8.79 13.78 -3.27
CA ARG A 39 -9.58 14.23 -2.12
C ARG A 39 -10.58 15.30 -2.55
N ALA A 40 -11.78 15.28 -1.99
CA ALA A 40 -12.80 16.28 -2.33
C ALA A 40 -12.36 17.72 -2.02
N ASP A 41 -11.51 17.90 -0.98
CA ASP A 41 -10.94 19.18 -0.56
C ASP A 41 -9.61 19.56 -1.26
N ALA A 42 -9.13 18.75 -2.21
CA ALA A 42 -7.93 19.10 -3.01
C ALA A 42 -8.24 20.22 -4.03
N PRO A 43 -7.24 21.07 -4.40
CA PRO A 43 -5.90 21.14 -3.82
C PRO A 43 -5.90 21.81 -2.44
N ASN A 44 -4.94 21.44 -1.58
CA ASN A 44 -4.76 22.10 -0.29
C ASN A 44 -3.65 23.16 -0.43
N ALA A 45 -4.02 24.42 -0.44
CA ALA A 45 -3.09 25.53 -0.67
C ALA A 45 -1.92 25.53 0.31
N GLY A 46 -0.70 25.66 -0.21
CA GLY A 46 0.55 25.70 0.56
C GLY A 46 0.98 24.36 1.14
N LYS A 47 0.28 23.26 0.85
CA LYS A 47 0.67 21.92 1.27
C LYS A 47 1.17 21.07 0.10
N VAL A 48 2.05 20.15 0.40
CA VAL A 48 2.52 19.14 -0.54
C VAL A 48 1.37 18.20 -0.91
N GLY A 49 1.13 18.03 -2.21
CA GLY A 49 0.26 16.98 -2.72
C GLY A 49 0.97 15.62 -2.70
N ILE A 50 0.25 14.54 -2.41
CA ILE A 50 0.79 13.17 -2.54
C ILE A 50 -0.06 12.43 -3.54
N VAL A 51 0.54 11.97 -4.64
CA VAL A 51 -0.11 11.13 -5.64
C VAL A 51 0.45 9.72 -5.56
N THR A 52 -0.46 8.76 -5.46
CA THR A 52 -0.16 7.33 -5.58
C THR A 52 -0.86 6.75 -6.80
N GLY A 53 -0.59 5.51 -7.11
CA GLY A 53 -1.26 4.80 -8.20
C GLY A 53 -0.74 3.40 -8.37
N GLY A 54 -1.45 2.66 -9.19
CA GLY A 54 -1.15 1.27 -9.51
C GLY A 54 -2.37 0.58 -10.09
N GLY A 55 -2.25 -0.71 -10.33
CA GLY A 55 -3.35 -1.54 -10.81
C GLY A 55 -4.48 -1.65 -9.81
N SER A 56 -5.71 -1.82 -10.31
CA SER A 56 -6.86 -2.24 -9.49
C SER A 56 -6.68 -3.68 -9.02
N GLY A 57 -7.49 -4.09 -8.03
CA GLY A 57 -7.45 -5.42 -7.45
C GLY A 57 -6.75 -5.52 -6.09
N HIS A 58 -6.33 -4.38 -5.56
CA HIS A 58 -5.59 -4.30 -4.30
C HIS A 58 -6.33 -3.58 -3.17
N LEU A 59 -7.64 -3.26 -3.34
CA LEU A 59 -8.37 -2.49 -2.32
C LEU A 59 -8.18 -3.05 -0.90
N PRO A 60 -7.93 -2.14 0.08
CA PRO A 60 -7.88 -0.67 -0.04
C PRO A 60 -6.61 -0.10 -0.70
N GLY A 61 -5.63 -0.92 -1.07
CA GLY A 61 -4.40 -0.50 -1.74
C GLY A 61 -4.63 0.55 -2.84
N PHE A 62 -3.82 1.58 -2.83
CA PHE A 62 -3.85 2.83 -3.58
C PHE A 62 -5.12 3.67 -3.34
N LEU A 63 -6.22 3.36 -4.02
CA LEU A 63 -7.46 4.16 -4.03
C LEU A 63 -8.04 4.39 -2.63
N GLY A 64 -8.02 3.39 -1.77
CA GLY A 64 -8.55 3.47 -0.41
C GLY A 64 -7.71 4.34 0.53
N TYR A 65 -6.49 4.69 0.13
CA TYR A 65 -5.58 5.55 0.89
C TYR A 65 -5.62 7.02 0.45
N VAL A 66 -6.60 7.42 -0.37
CA VAL A 66 -6.84 8.83 -0.66
C VAL A 66 -7.70 9.44 0.43
N GLY A 67 -7.11 10.34 1.22
CA GLY A 67 -7.79 10.96 2.36
C GLY A 67 -6.87 11.85 3.18
N LYS A 68 -7.43 12.53 4.16
CA LYS A 68 -6.67 13.43 5.04
C LYS A 68 -5.67 12.63 5.88
N GLY A 69 -4.43 13.08 5.94
CA GLY A 69 -3.33 12.38 6.63
C GLY A 69 -2.76 11.19 5.84
N LEU A 70 -3.15 11.03 4.58
CA LEU A 70 -2.72 9.99 3.65
C LEU A 70 -2.40 10.61 2.28
N ALA A 71 -2.57 9.86 1.17
CA ALA A 71 -2.43 10.40 -0.17
C ALA A 71 -3.51 11.46 -0.49
N SER A 72 -3.17 12.42 -1.34
CA SER A 72 -4.06 13.48 -1.82
C SER A 72 -4.81 13.08 -3.09
N GLY A 73 -4.20 12.19 -3.91
CA GLY A 73 -4.76 11.72 -5.17
C GLY A 73 -4.23 10.36 -5.58
N VAL A 74 -4.91 9.73 -6.53
CA VAL A 74 -4.59 8.41 -7.06
C VAL A 74 -4.89 8.32 -8.55
N ALA A 75 -4.03 7.62 -9.29
CA ALA A 75 -4.33 7.13 -10.63
C ALA A 75 -4.60 5.61 -10.57
N VAL A 76 -5.69 5.17 -11.18
CA VAL A 76 -6.23 3.81 -11.05
C VAL A 76 -6.12 3.06 -12.37
N GLY A 77 -5.22 2.11 -12.46
CA GLY A 77 -5.05 1.25 -13.62
C GLY A 77 -6.10 0.14 -13.74
N ASN A 78 -6.04 -0.62 -14.82
CA ASN A 78 -6.79 -1.86 -14.95
C ASN A 78 -6.30 -2.89 -13.92
N VAL A 79 -7.00 -4.02 -13.82
CA VAL A 79 -6.62 -5.05 -12.85
C VAL A 79 -5.16 -5.47 -13.08
N PHE A 80 -4.33 -5.28 -12.04
CA PHE A 80 -2.89 -5.58 -12.02
C PHE A 80 -2.07 -4.91 -13.13
N SER A 81 -2.53 -3.77 -13.61
CA SER A 81 -1.86 -2.99 -14.67
C SER A 81 -1.74 -1.53 -14.27
N SER A 82 -0.61 -0.93 -14.58
CA SER A 82 -0.31 0.46 -14.26
C SER A 82 -1.32 1.44 -14.88
N PRO A 83 -1.66 2.55 -14.20
CA PRO A 83 -2.40 3.66 -14.80
C PRO A 83 -1.58 4.36 -15.89
N SER A 84 -2.22 5.13 -16.76
CA SER A 84 -1.52 5.92 -17.76
C SER A 84 -0.83 7.14 -17.17
N SER A 85 0.23 7.62 -17.82
CA SER A 85 0.90 8.86 -17.44
C SER A 85 -0.02 10.08 -17.46
N GLU A 86 -1.01 10.12 -18.36
CA GLU A 86 -2.02 11.17 -18.42
C GLU A 86 -2.90 11.19 -17.15
N GLN A 87 -3.37 10.01 -16.69
CA GLN A 87 -4.16 9.90 -15.46
C GLN A 87 -3.35 10.36 -14.23
N ILE A 88 -2.08 9.99 -14.16
CA ILE A 88 -1.16 10.41 -13.08
C ILE A 88 -0.96 11.93 -13.13
N TYR A 89 -0.69 12.48 -14.31
CA TYR A 89 -0.48 13.91 -14.52
C TYR A 89 -1.73 14.74 -14.17
N GLU A 90 -2.92 14.31 -14.57
CA GLU A 90 -4.17 14.98 -14.21
C GLU A 90 -4.41 14.96 -12.68
N ALA A 91 -4.12 13.85 -12.01
CA ALA A 91 -4.14 13.79 -10.54
C ALA A 91 -3.12 14.77 -9.93
N THR A 92 -1.92 14.86 -10.51
CA THR A 92 -0.85 15.77 -10.07
C THR A 92 -1.29 17.24 -10.13
N LYS A 93 -1.84 17.68 -11.24
CA LYS A 93 -2.38 19.06 -11.37
C LYS A 93 -3.47 19.34 -10.34
N ALA A 94 -4.37 18.36 -10.14
CA ALA A 94 -5.52 18.53 -9.26
C ALA A 94 -5.16 18.55 -7.76
N VAL A 95 -4.03 17.98 -7.35
CA VAL A 95 -3.56 18.04 -5.96
C VAL A 95 -2.53 19.13 -5.70
N HIS A 96 -1.96 19.74 -6.74
CA HIS A 96 -0.92 20.75 -6.61
C HIS A 96 -1.45 22.04 -5.95
N GLY A 97 -1.03 22.27 -4.70
CA GLY A 97 -1.39 23.45 -3.89
C GLY A 97 -0.31 24.52 -3.82
N GLY A 98 0.71 24.46 -4.69
CA GLY A 98 1.82 25.41 -4.72
C GLY A 98 3.09 24.96 -3.97
N ALA A 99 3.07 23.84 -3.26
CA ALA A 99 4.22 23.32 -2.50
C ALA A 99 4.86 22.06 -3.13
N GLY A 100 4.55 21.75 -4.38
CA GLY A 100 5.02 20.57 -5.10
C GLY A 100 4.21 19.30 -4.82
N VAL A 101 4.60 18.19 -5.46
CA VAL A 101 3.89 16.90 -5.39
C VAL A 101 4.87 15.76 -5.16
N LEU A 102 4.60 14.92 -4.16
CA LEU A 102 5.30 13.67 -3.94
C LEU A 102 4.59 12.53 -4.69
N TYR A 103 5.31 11.76 -5.49
CA TYR A 103 4.89 10.47 -6.01
C TYR A 103 5.34 9.36 -5.06
N LEU A 104 4.38 8.59 -4.53
CA LEU A 104 4.62 7.52 -3.57
C LEU A 104 3.85 6.26 -3.99
N TYR A 105 4.53 5.27 -4.53
CA TYR A 105 3.93 4.07 -5.12
C TYR A 105 4.88 2.87 -5.05
N GLY A 106 4.37 1.66 -5.36
CA GLY A 106 5.14 0.43 -5.35
C GLY A 106 6.15 0.35 -6.52
N ASN A 107 7.33 -0.19 -6.28
CA ASN A 107 8.39 -0.33 -7.29
C ASN A 107 8.04 -1.44 -8.31
N TYR A 108 7.27 -1.08 -9.34
CA TYR A 108 6.94 -1.93 -10.49
C TYR A 108 7.26 -1.19 -11.79
N GLY A 109 7.87 -1.89 -12.75
CA GLY A 109 8.43 -1.25 -13.95
C GLY A 109 7.43 -0.45 -14.78
N GLY A 110 6.17 -0.91 -14.87
CA GLY A 110 5.12 -0.16 -15.58
C GLY A 110 4.73 1.12 -14.86
N ASP A 111 4.62 1.07 -13.53
CA ASP A 111 4.30 2.25 -12.71
C ASP A 111 5.46 3.25 -12.79
N VAL A 112 6.71 2.80 -12.61
CA VAL A 112 7.91 3.66 -12.72
C VAL A 112 7.91 4.39 -14.06
N PHE A 113 7.73 3.68 -15.16
CA PHE A 113 7.72 4.28 -16.49
C PHE A 113 6.63 5.35 -16.66
N ASN A 114 5.40 5.09 -16.20
CA ASN A 114 4.29 6.01 -16.37
C ASN A 114 4.36 7.20 -15.40
N PHE A 115 4.87 7.01 -14.16
CA PHE A 115 5.10 8.11 -13.22
C PHE A 115 6.25 9.01 -13.66
N ASP A 116 7.32 8.47 -14.25
CA ASP A 116 8.43 9.27 -14.81
C ASP A 116 7.93 10.15 -15.95
N LEU A 117 7.13 9.61 -16.89
CA LEU A 117 6.50 10.42 -17.94
C LEU A 117 5.56 11.50 -17.37
N ALA A 118 4.82 11.20 -16.32
CA ALA A 118 3.96 12.19 -15.66
C ALA A 118 4.78 13.27 -14.95
N ALA A 119 5.95 12.93 -14.40
CA ALA A 119 6.89 13.90 -13.82
C ALA A 119 7.42 14.87 -14.87
N ASP A 120 7.79 14.38 -16.06
CA ASP A 120 8.22 15.22 -17.19
C ASP A 120 7.12 16.20 -17.63
N LEU A 121 5.86 15.73 -17.69
CA LEU A 121 4.71 16.58 -18.00
C LEU A 121 4.47 17.64 -16.90
N ALA A 122 4.60 17.26 -15.64
CA ALA A 122 4.45 18.16 -14.49
C ALA A 122 5.55 19.23 -14.48
N ASP A 123 6.80 18.87 -14.76
CA ASP A 123 7.94 19.80 -14.86
C ASP A 123 7.71 20.84 -15.97
N ALA A 124 7.19 20.40 -17.13
CA ALA A 124 6.84 21.30 -18.24
C ALA A 124 5.79 22.36 -17.83
N ASP A 125 4.92 22.06 -16.88
CA ASP A 125 3.93 22.99 -16.29
C ASP A 125 4.47 23.72 -15.05
N GLY A 126 5.74 23.55 -14.69
CA GLY A 126 6.38 24.18 -13.53
C GLY A 126 5.94 23.58 -12.18
N ILE A 127 5.43 22.35 -12.16
CA ILE A 127 5.07 21.64 -10.95
C ILE A 127 6.25 20.77 -10.50
N GLU A 128 6.90 21.16 -9.40
CA GLU A 128 7.99 20.39 -8.83
C GLU A 128 7.50 19.04 -8.26
N THR A 129 8.17 17.96 -8.62
CA THR A 129 7.85 16.61 -8.13
C THR A 129 9.05 15.94 -7.45
N ARG A 130 8.76 15.01 -6.54
CA ARG A 130 9.71 14.04 -6.00
C ARG A 130 9.10 12.65 -6.08
N THR A 131 9.92 11.63 -6.29
CA THR A 131 9.48 10.24 -6.33
C THR A 131 10.12 9.44 -5.19
N VAL A 132 9.30 8.68 -4.47
CA VAL A 132 9.74 7.66 -3.53
C VAL A 132 9.10 6.33 -3.91
N LEU A 133 9.93 5.37 -4.30
CA LEU A 133 9.52 4.01 -4.62
C LEU A 133 9.47 3.18 -3.34
N VAL A 134 8.36 2.52 -3.09
CA VAL A 134 8.26 1.54 -2.00
C VAL A 134 8.85 0.22 -2.47
N ALA A 135 9.78 -0.33 -1.69
CA ALA A 135 10.58 -1.52 -2.02
C ALA A 135 10.78 -2.40 -0.77
N ASP A 136 9.68 -2.81 -0.14
CA ASP A 136 9.65 -3.47 1.16
C ASP A 136 9.69 -5.00 1.11
N ASP A 137 9.45 -5.64 -0.05
CA ASP A 137 9.37 -7.10 -0.19
C ASP A 137 10.74 -7.77 -0.17
N VAL A 138 11.11 -8.35 0.98
CA VAL A 138 12.42 -9.01 1.17
C VAL A 138 12.61 -10.27 0.33
N ALA A 139 11.52 -10.89 -0.15
CA ALA A 139 11.58 -12.07 -0.98
C ALA A 139 11.98 -11.80 -2.43
N SER A 140 11.80 -10.56 -2.91
CA SER A 140 11.94 -10.22 -4.32
C SER A 140 13.37 -9.87 -4.77
N ALA A 141 14.23 -9.42 -3.85
CA ALA A 141 15.66 -9.21 -4.12
C ALA A 141 16.48 -9.24 -2.81
N PRO A 142 17.76 -9.62 -2.86
CA PRO A 142 18.63 -9.68 -1.69
C PRO A 142 18.95 -8.26 -1.15
N PRO A 143 19.49 -8.15 0.08
CA PRO A 143 19.77 -6.86 0.72
C PRO A 143 20.66 -5.92 -0.10
N GLU A 144 21.63 -6.46 -0.85
CA GLU A 144 22.56 -5.69 -1.69
C GLU A 144 21.85 -5.02 -2.89
N ARG A 145 20.64 -5.48 -3.21
CA ARG A 145 19.77 -4.93 -4.26
C ARG A 145 18.40 -4.58 -3.71
N ALA A 146 18.35 -4.05 -2.48
CA ALA A 146 17.08 -3.69 -1.83
C ALA A 146 16.26 -2.67 -2.63
N SER A 147 16.90 -1.81 -3.43
CA SER A 147 16.22 -0.88 -4.36
C SER A 147 15.46 -1.57 -5.49
N ASP A 148 15.78 -2.82 -5.81
CA ASP A 148 15.13 -3.58 -6.88
C ASP A 148 13.88 -4.34 -6.38
N ARG A 149 13.63 -4.31 -5.06
CA ARG A 149 12.51 -5.00 -4.43
C ARG A 149 11.18 -4.45 -4.88
N ARG A 150 10.17 -5.31 -4.89
CA ARG A 150 8.77 -4.93 -5.11
C ARG A 150 8.24 -4.13 -3.92
N GLY A 151 7.28 -3.23 -4.16
CA GLY A 151 6.49 -2.57 -3.13
C GLY A 151 5.22 -3.37 -2.85
N VAL A 152 5.00 -3.74 -1.59
CA VAL A 152 3.84 -4.53 -1.17
C VAL A 152 3.16 -3.87 0.06
N ALA A 153 2.63 -4.62 1.01
CA ALA A 153 1.78 -4.09 2.07
C ALA A 153 2.44 -3.04 2.99
N GLY A 154 3.77 -3.03 3.11
CA GLY A 154 4.49 -2.03 3.89
C GLY A 154 4.34 -0.59 3.39
N MET A 155 3.88 -0.38 2.13
CA MET A 155 3.59 0.94 1.60
C MET A 155 2.57 1.73 2.43
N VAL A 156 1.72 1.04 3.18
CA VAL A 156 0.71 1.64 4.07
C VAL A 156 1.36 2.55 5.12
N PHE A 157 2.51 2.15 5.67
CA PHE A 157 3.27 2.97 6.60
C PHE A 157 3.85 4.21 5.91
N GLY A 158 4.30 4.07 4.67
CA GLY A 158 4.75 5.19 3.85
C GLY A 158 3.65 6.22 3.64
N PHE A 159 2.46 5.80 3.25
CA PHE A 159 1.30 6.70 3.08
C PHE A 159 0.97 7.44 4.37
N LYS A 160 0.98 6.74 5.51
CA LYS A 160 0.64 7.33 6.81
C LYS A 160 1.68 8.35 7.26
N CYS A 161 2.97 8.01 7.17
CA CYS A 161 4.05 8.92 7.57
C CYS A 161 4.16 10.14 6.65
N ALA A 162 4.15 9.94 5.32
CA ALA A 162 4.21 11.04 4.36
C ALA A 162 2.97 11.93 4.42
N GLY A 163 1.78 11.32 4.56
CA GLY A 163 0.52 12.06 4.69
C GLY A 163 0.48 12.92 5.94
N ALA A 164 0.98 12.42 7.08
CA ALA A 164 1.09 13.18 8.32
C ALA A 164 2.06 14.38 8.17
N ALA A 165 3.20 14.18 7.53
CA ALA A 165 4.17 15.24 7.25
C ALA A 165 3.59 16.33 6.33
N ALA A 166 2.91 15.93 5.26
CA ALA A 166 2.24 16.87 4.35
C ALA A 166 1.11 17.65 5.06
N GLU A 167 0.32 17.00 5.91
CA GLU A 167 -0.72 17.69 6.70
C GLU A 167 -0.14 18.65 7.74
N ARG A 168 1.03 18.36 8.29
CA ARG A 168 1.78 19.25 9.19
C ARG A 168 2.30 20.49 8.47
N GLY A 169 2.43 20.48 7.13
CA GLY A 169 2.89 21.58 6.30
C GLY A 169 4.40 21.54 6.03
N ASP A 170 5.02 20.37 6.07
CA ASP A 170 6.43 20.19 5.75
C ASP A 170 6.70 20.48 4.26
N THR A 171 7.95 20.80 3.92
CA THR A 171 8.38 21.02 2.53
C THR A 171 8.38 19.73 1.73
N LEU A 172 8.38 19.83 0.39
CA LEU A 172 8.40 18.67 -0.51
C LEU A 172 9.59 17.73 -0.22
N ASP A 173 10.78 18.30 -0.02
CA ASP A 173 11.98 17.53 0.28
C ASP A 173 11.87 16.81 1.63
N GLU A 174 11.25 17.44 2.64
CA GLU A 174 11.06 16.82 3.95
C GLU A 174 10.00 15.71 3.92
N VAL A 175 8.88 15.91 3.21
CA VAL A 175 7.87 14.85 3.01
C VAL A 175 8.48 13.65 2.26
N ALA A 176 9.30 13.92 1.23
CA ALA A 176 10.01 12.86 0.49
C ALA A 176 11.04 12.13 1.37
N ARG A 177 11.81 12.87 2.20
CA ARG A 177 12.74 12.28 3.16
C ARG A 177 12.03 11.34 4.14
N ILE A 178 10.89 11.77 4.68
CA ILE A 178 10.09 10.98 5.62
C ILE A 178 9.52 9.74 4.94
N ALA A 179 9.00 9.85 3.72
CA ALA A 179 8.53 8.72 2.94
C ALA A 179 9.66 7.69 2.69
N ALA A 180 10.84 8.16 2.29
CA ALA A 180 12.01 7.31 2.08
C ALA A 180 12.49 6.66 3.38
N LYS A 181 12.47 7.39 4.51
CA LYS A 181 12.81 6.86 5.83
C LYS A 181 11.83 5.76 6.26
N ALA A 182 10.53 5.96 6.09
CA ALA A 182 9.50 4.97 6.40
C ALA A 182 9.69 3.70 5.55
N ASN A 183 9.93 3.86 4.23
CA ASN A 183 10.25 2.74 3.34
C ASN A 183 11.52 2.00 3.79
N GLY A 184 12.61 2.71 4.06
CA GLY A 184 13.87 2.14 4.53
C GLY A 184 13.76 1.37 5.84
N ALA A 185 12.84 1.78 6.73
CA ALA A 185 12.57 1.15 8.02
C ALA A 185 11.58 -0.02 7.95
N THR A 186 11.01 -0.33 6.78
CA THR A 186 9.95 -1.33 6.61
C THR A 186 10.44 -2.54 5.84
N ARG A 187 10.04 -3.73 6.27
CA ARG A 187 10.24 -5.01 5.56
C ARG A 187 8.95 -5.81 5.56
N THR A 188 8.70 -6.48 4.45
CA THR A 188 7.50 -7.30 4.25
C THR A 188 7.85 -8.63 3.60
N MET A 189 7.11 -9.67 3.93
CA MET A 189 7.14 -10.96 3.26
C MET A 189 5.75 -11.60 3.27
N GLY A 190 5.37 -12.23 2.16
CA GLY A 190 4.06 -12.84 1.99
C GLY A 190 4.08 -14.36 1.87
N VAL A 191 2.90 -14.97 2.00
CA VAL A 191 2.60 -16.37 1.68
C VAL A 191 1.33 -16.46 0.86
N GLY A 192 1.34 -17.23 -0.23
CA GLY A 192 0.15 -17.55 -1.04
C GLY A 192 -0.31 -18.99 -0.83
N LEU A 193 -1.63 -19.16 -0.74
CA LEU A 193 -2.30 -20.45 -0.54
C LEU A 193 -3.18 -20.84 -1.73
N SER A 194 -3.70 -19.86 -2.47
CA SER A 194 -4.39 -20.09 -3.74
C SER A 194 -4.28 -18.86 -4.64
N PRO A 195 -4.33 -19.04 -5.98
CA PRO A 195 -4.25 -17.92 -6.91
C PRO A 195 -5.54 -17.09 -6.93
N THR A 196 -5.44 -15.84 -7.39
CA THR A 196 -6.60 -15.09 -7.89
C THR A 196 -6.84 -15.40 -9.37
N ILE A 197 -8.08 -15.19 -9.82
CA ILE A 197 -8.46 -15.30 -11.23
C ILE A 197 -8.69 -13.91 -11.79
N LEU A 198 -7.89 -13.52 -12.78
CA LEU A 198 -8.02 -12.23 -13.44
C LEU A 198 -9.37 -12.13 -14.18
N PRO A 199 -10.19 -11.11 -13.93
CA PRO A 199 -11.52 -10.99 -14.55
C PRO A 199 -11.47 -11.07 -16.08
N ALA A 200 -10.63 -10.28 -16.73
CA ALA A 200 -10.54 -10.22 -18.18
C ALA A 200 -9.93 -11.49 -18.81
N ALA A 201 -8.93 -12.09 -18.17
CA ALA A 201 -8.27 -13.29 -18.70
C ALA A 201 -9.04 -14.58 -18.38
N GLY A 202 -9.87 -14.60 -17.33
CA GLY A 202 -10.56 -15.79 -16.83
C GLY A 202 -9.62 -16.92 -16.37
N LYS A 203 -8.35 -16.59 -16.11
CA LYS A 203 -7.27 -17.54 -15.77
C LYS A 203 -6.65 -17.18 -14.43
N PRO A 204 -6.15 -18.19 -13.68
CA PRO A 204 -5.40 -17.95 -12.44
C PRO A 204 -4.07 -17.27 -12.74
N THR A 205 -3.59 -16.46 -11.79
CA THR A 205 -2.29 -15.75 -11.87
C THR A 205 -1.09 -16.69 -11.74
N PHE A 206 -1.27 -17.77 -10.99
CA PHE A 206 -0.29 -18.87 -10.85
C PHE A 206 -1.02 -20.19 -10.63
N THR A 207 -0.28 -21.28 -10.47
CA THR A 207 -0.84 -22.59 -10.12
C THR A 207 -0.15 -23.10 -8.86
N LEU A 208 -0.94 -23.63 -7.93
CA LEU A 208 -0.46 -24.21 -6.69
C LEU A 208 -1.27 -25.50 -6.43
N PRO A 209 -0.63 -26.67 -6.27
CA PRO A 209 -1.31 -27.90 -5.92
C PRO A 209 -2.02 -27.83 -4.56
N ASP A 210 -3.07 -28.64 -4.39
CA ASP A 210 -3.76 -28.74 -3.11
C ASP A 210 -2.79 -29.19 -2.00
N GLY A 211 -2.87 -28.50 -0.85
CA GLY A 211 -2.00 -28.76 0.30
C GLY A 211 -0.58 -28.23 0.17
N GLU A 212 -0.32 -27.36 -0.81
CA GLU A 212 0.93 -26.60 -0.93
C GLU A 212 0.73 -25.11 -0.64
N MET A 213 1.84 -24.43 -0.36
CA MET A 213 1.93 -22.98 -0.18
C MET A 213 3.14 -22.43 -0.92
N GLU A 214 3.14 -21.12 -1.20
CA GLU A 214 4.27 -20.41 -1.77
C GLU A 214 4.70 -19.24 -0.88
N ILE A 215 5.91 -19.32 -0.35
CA ILE A 215 6.52 -18.30 0.52
C ILE A 215 7.19 -17.23 -0.33
N GLY A 216 6.97 -15.95 -0.01
CA GLY A 216 7.54 -14.81 -0.72
C GLY A 216 6.79 -14.44 -1.99
N ILE A 217 5.53 -14.89 -2.15
CA ILE A 217 4.69 -14.53 -3.29
C ILE A 217 4.44 -13.02 -3.35
N GLY A 218 4.45 -12.47 -4.57
CA GLY A 218 4.07 -11.09 -4.81
C GLY A 218 2.55 -10.88 -4.91
N ILE A 219 2.11 -9.62 -4.86
CA ILE A 219 0.68 -9.26 -4.85
C ILE A 219 -0.02 -9.47 -6.20
N HIS A 220 0.70 -9.70 -7.28
CA HIS A 220 0.12 -10.10 -8.57
C HIS A 220 0.27 -11.60 -8.85
N GLY A 221 0.79 -12.38 -7.87
CA GLY A 221 1.11 -13.78 -8.04
C GLY A 221 2.51 -14.03 -8.62
N GLU A 222 3.42 -13.05 -8.51
CA GLU A 222 4.82 -13.25 -8.89
C GLU A 222 5.45 -14.34 -8.03
N PRO A 223 6.30 -15.22 -8.62
CA PRO A 223 6.90 -16.33 -7.90
C PRO A 223 7.61 -15.89 -6.62
N GLY A 224 7.43 -16.70 -5.58
CA GLY A 224 8.13 -16.56 -4.31
C GLY A 224 9.52 -17.21 -4.31
N THR A 225 10.03 -17.43 -3.11
CA THR A 225 11.36 -18.03 -2.88
C THR A 225 11.30 -19.52 -2.56
N HIS A 226 10.15 -20.01 -2.11
CA HIS A 226 9.98 -21.40 -1.72
C HIS A 226 8.54 -21.88 -1.91
N ARG A 227 8.38 -23.01 -2.60
CA ARG A 227 7.12 -23.74 -2.71
C ARG A 227 7.25 -25.07 -1.98
N GLY A 228 6.26 -25.41 -1.18
CA GLY A 228 6.27 -26.66 -0.41
C GLY A 228 4.91 -26.96 0.21
N LYS A 229 4.86 -28.01 1.03
CA LYS A 229 3.64 -28.40 1.75
C LYS A 229 3.17 -27.29 2.67
N LEU A 230 1.86 -27.16 2.80
CA LEU A 230 1.22 -26.25 3.74
C LEU A 230 1.72 -26.55 5.17
N GLU A 231 2.23 -25.51 5.81
CA GLU A 231 2.70 -25.53 7.19
C GLU A 231 1.59 -25.03 8.16
N SER A 232 1.81 -25.16 9.46
CA SER A 232 0.94 -24.56 10.46
C SER A 232 1.05 -23.03 10.45
N ALA A 233 0.03 -22.33 10.93
CA ALA A 233 0.05 -20.88 11.05
C ALA A 233 1.26 -20.37 11.85
N ASP A 234 1.65 -21.08 12.92
CA ASP A 234 2.81 -20.72 13.73
C ASP A 234 4.12 -20.85 12.93
N ALA A 235 4.29 -21.93 12.16
CA ALA A 235 5.49 -22.13 11.34
C ALA A 235 5.59 -21.12 10.20
N ILE A 236 4.45 -20.80 9.53
CA ILE A 236 4.39 -19.75 8.51
C ILE A 236 4.79 -18.41 9.12
N ALA A 237 4.15 -18.01 10.23
CA ALA A 237 4.44 -16.73 10.88
C ALA A 237 5.90 -16.61 11.34
N GLU A 238 6.49 -17.68 11.89
CA GLU A 238 7.92 -17.72 12.23
C GLU A 238 8.80 -17.49 11.00
N ARG A 239 8.58 -18.29 9.96
CA ARG A 239 9.37 -18.20 8.71
C ARG A 239 9.36 -16.82 8.10
N LEU A 240 8.18 -16.19 8.01
CA LEU A 240 8.03 -14.84 7.46
C LEU A 240 8.72 -13.81 8.39
N THR A 241 8.46 -13.88 9.69
CA THR A 241 9.00 -12.92 10.66
C THR A 241 10.51 -13.03 10.78
N ASP A 242 11.08 -14.25 10.78
CA ASP A 242 12.54 -14.46 10.84
C ASP A 242 13.23 -13.86 9.62
N ALA A 243 12.67 -14.07 8.41
CA ALA A 243 13.21 -13.47 7.20
C ALA A 243 13.18 -11.94 7.24
N ILE A 244 12.06 -11.37 7.70
CA ILE A 244 11.86 -9.92 7.87
C ILE A 244 12.85 -9.34 8.88
N LEU A 245 12.97 -9.94 10.07
CA LEU A 245 13.83 -9.45 11.13
C LEU A 245 15.32 -9.62 10.80
N GLY A 246 15.67 -10.71 10.11
CA GLY A 246 17.03 -10.95 9.61
C GLY A 246 17.50 -9.89 8.61
N ASP A 247 16.61 -9.41 7.75
CA ASP A 247 16.90 -8.33 6.80
C ASP A 247 16.85 -6.93 7.44
N LEU A 248 15.88 -6.69 8.33
CA LEU A 248 15.69 -5.41 9.00
C LEU A 248 16.85 -5.05 9.93
N GLN A 249 17.48 -6.05 10.55
CA GLN A 249 18.58 -5.91 11.52
C GLN A 249 18.27 -4.87 12.61
N ALA A 250 17.05 -4.90 13.12
CA ALA A 250 16.59 -3.96 14.15
C ALA A 250 17.41 -4.11 15.44
N LYS A 251 17.70 -2.98 16.09
CA LYS A 251 18.44 -2.97 17.36
C LYS A 251 17.59 -3.55 18.48
N ALA A 252 18.19 -4.36 19.35
CA ALA A 252 17.51 -4.85 20.56
C ALA A 252 16.92 -3.69 21.38
N GLY A 253 15.68 -3.87 21.87
CA GLY A 253 14.93 -2.85 22.57
C GLY A 253 14.17 -1.87 21.68
N ALA A 254 14.35 -1.93 20.34
CA ALA A 254 13.62 -1.05 19.44
C ALA A 254 12.11 -1.34 19.45
N SER A 255 11.33 -0.29 19.23
CA SER A 255 9.89 -0.39 18.98
C SER A 255 9.62 -0.66 17.50
N VAL A 256 8.57 -1.43 17.22
CA VAL A 256 8.13 -1.70 15.85
C VAL A 256 6.62 -1.53 15.69
N ALA A 257 6.18 -1.20 14.49
CA ALA A 257 4.83 -1.42 14.02
C ALA A 257 4.78 -2.78 13.33
N LEU A 258 3.79 -3.60 13.68
CA LEU A 258 3.55 -4.92 13.12
C LEU A 258 2.22 -4.93 12.39
N LEU A 259 2.24 -5.25 11.11
CA LEU A 259 1.05 -5.37 10.26
C LEU A 259 0.95 -6.79 9.74
N VAL A 260 -0.22 -7.41 9.91
CA VAL A 260 -0.61 -8.67 9.25
C VAL A 260 -1.73 -8.35 8.28
N ASN A 261 -1.44 -8.54 7.01
CA ASN A 261 -2.28 -8.16 5.90
C ASN A 261 -2.84 -9.39 5.19
N GLY A 262 -4.16 -9.46 5.03
CA GLY A 262 -4.81 -10.46 4.19
C GLY A 262 -4.70 -10.13 2.70
N LEU A 263 -4.66 -11.16 1.85
CA LEU A 263 -4.60 -10.99 0.40
C LEU A 263 -5.99 -11.05 -0.29
N GLY A 264 -7.08 -11.09 0.48
CA GLY A 264 -8.46 -10.95 0.00
C GLY A 264 -9.36 -12.14 0.26
N ALA A 265 -8.83 -13.37 0.42
CA ALA A 265 -9.64 -14.55 0.69
C ALA A 265 -9.29 -15.27 2.01
N THR A 266 -8.41 -14.69 2.81
CA THR A 266 -8.02 -15.26 4.12
C THR A 266 -8.89 -14.66 5.23
N PRO A 267 -9.62 -15.49 6.00
CA PRO A 267 -10.45 -15.00 7.10
C PRO A 267 -9.65 -14.24 8.15
N LEU A 268 -10.30 -13.25 8.76
CA LEU A 268 -9.66 -12.40 9.80
C LEU A 268 -9.13 -13.21 10.99
N GLU A 269 -9.81 -14.30 11.35
CA GLU A 269 -9.38 -15.23 12.41
C GLU A 269 -8.01 -15.84 12.11
N GLU A 270 -7.74 -16.23 10.86
CA GLU A 270 -6.44 -16.78 10.44
C GLU A 270 -5.35 -15.70 10.48
N LEU A 271 -5.67 -14.44 10.12
CA LEU A 271 -4.74 -13.32 10.26
C LEU A 271 -4.35 -13.07 11.73
N TYR A 272 -5.28 -13.24 12.67
CA TYR A 272 -4.97 -13.15 14.10
C TYR A 272 -4.12 -14.32 14.61
N LEU A 273 -4.24 -15.52 14.03
CA LEU A 273 -3.33 -16.63 14.34
C LEU A 273 -1.89 -16.28 13.91
N LEU A 274 -1.70 -15.75 12.71
CA LEU A 274 -0.40 -15.28 12.23
C LEU A 274 0.13 -14.14 13.11
N TYR A 275 -0.71 -13.15 13.44
CA TYR A 275 -0.32 -12.03 14.31
C TYR A 275 0.17 -12.51 15.68
N ARG A 276 -0.55 -13.44 16.31
CA ARG A 276 -0.18 -13.99 17.61
C ARG A 276 1.27 -14.50 17.61
N ARG A 277 1.62 -15.30 16.60
CA ARG A 277 2.97 -15.89 16.54
C ARG A 277 4.02 -14.88 16.10
N ALA A 278 3.72 -14.02 15.13
CA ALA A 278 4.61 -12.95 14.70
C ALA A 278 4.97 -12.01 15.87
N ALA A 279 3.99 -11.60 16.68
CA ALA A 279 4.22 -10.76 17.84
C ALA A 279 5.11 -11.47 18.90
N GLN A 280 4.95 -12.78 19.09
CA GLN A 280 5.84 -13.58 19.96
C GLN A 280 7.27 -13.66 19.40
N ALA A 281 7.44 -13.85 18.08
CA ALA A 281 8.74 -13.88 17.43
C ALA A 281 9.45 -12.51 17.53
N VAL A 282 8.73 -11.42 17.30
CA VAL A 282 9.21 -10.04 17.50
C VAL A 282 9.69 -9.83 18.94
N ALA A 283 8.90 -10.26 19.93
CA ALA A 283 9.28 -10.16 21.35
C ALA A 283 10.49 -11.02 21.71
N ALA A 284 10.57 -12.24 21.16
CA ALA A 284 11.72 -13.15 21.36
C ALA A 284 13.02 -12.57 20.77
N ALA A 285 12.93 -11.78 19.69
CA ALA A 285 14.04 -11.01 19.13
C ALA A 285 14.43 -9.77 19.96
N GLY A 286 13.79 -9.55 21.11
CA GLY A 286 14.07 -8.42 22.00
C GLY A 286 13.48 -7.10 21.50
N LEU A 287 12.49 -7.13 20.61
CA LEU A 287 11.78 -5.96 20.07
C LEU A 287 10.43 -5.77 20.76
N ARG A 288 9.88 -4.57 20.71
CA ARG A 288 8.58 -4.24 21.30
C ARG A 288 7.58 -3.83 20.23
N VAL A 289 6.49 -4.56 20.11
CA VAL A 289 5.36 -4.13 19.27
C VAL A 289 4.70 -2.92 19.93
N ALA A 290 4.86 -1.76 19.33
CA ALA A 290 4.23 -0.51 19.79
C ALA A 290 2.89 -0.27 19.11
N ARG A 291 2.73 -0.74 17.86
CA ARG A 291 1.52 -0.60 17.06
C ARG A 291 1.20 -1.89 16.32
N ALA A 292 -0.08 -2.25 16.29
CA ALA A 292 -0.57 -3.49 15.72
C ALA A 292 -1.67 -3.21 14.68
N TYR A 293 -1.52 -3.80 13.50
CA TYR A 293 -2.49 -3.71 12.42
C TYR A 293 -2.79 -5.13 11.92
N VAL A 294 -4.06 -5.52 11.88
CA VAL A 294 -4.50 -6.84 11.40
C VAL A 294 -5.75 -6.64 10.55
N GLY A 295 -5.71 -7.09 9.30
CA GLY A 295 -6.83 -6.94 8.38
C GLY A 295 -6.39 -6.94 6.93
N GLU A 296 -7.23 -6.41 6.05
CA GLU A 296 -6.93 -6.22 4.63
C GLU A 296 -6.46 -4.79 4.38
N TYR A 297 -5.21 -4.62 3.98
CA TYR A 297 -4.58 -3.32 3.71
C TYR A 297 -4.11 -3.19 2.27
N VAL A 298 -3.52 -4.26 1.70
CA VAL A 298 -3.17 -4.37 0.27
C VAL A 298 -3.48 -5.79 -0.15
N THR A 299 -4.61 -5.97 -0.84
CA THR A 299 -5.08 -7.29 -1.25
C THR A 299 -4.57 -7.69 -2.64
N SER A 300 -4.99 -8.84 -3.09
CA SER A 300 -4.76 -9.38 -4.44
C SER A 300 -6.05 -10.05 -4.94
N LEU A 301 -7.12 -9.25 -5.10
CA LEU A 301 -8.47 -9.74 -5.37
C LEU A 301 -8.89 -10.82 -4.35
N GLU A 302 -9.13 -12.06 -4.81
CA GLU A 302 -9.49 -13.20 -3.96
C GLU A 302 -8.33 -14.19 -3.75
N MET A 303 -7.09 -13.75 -3.79
CA MET A 303 -5.94 -14.60 -3.43
C MET A 303 -6.07 -15.04 -1.96
N ALA A 304 -6.04 -16.34 -1.70
CA ALA A 304 -5.86 -16.80 -0.33
C ALA A 304 -4.38 -16.71 0.03
N GLY A 305 -4.11 -16.07 1.16
CA GLY A 305 -2.77 -15.82 1.64
C GLY A 305 -2.70 -14.59 2.55
N ALA A 306 -1.53 -14.28 3.01
CA ALA A 306 -1.28 -13.16 3.89
C ALA A 306 0.14 -12.63 3.72
N SER A 307 0.41 -11.43 4.23
CA SER A 307 1.76 -10.91 4.39
C SER A 307 1.95 -10.33 5.79
N ILE A 308 3.19 -10.34 6.25
CA ILE A 308 3.62 -9.69 7.49
C ILE A 308 4.53 -8.53 7.10
N SER A 309 4.29 -7.36 7.68
CA SER A 309 5.18 -6.20 7.55
C SER A 309 5.63 -5.75 8.93
N VAL A 310 6.91 -5.45 9.06
CA VAL A 310 7.50 -4.88 10.28
C VAL A 310 8.20 -3.59 9.91
N MET A 311 7.83 -2.51 10.60
CA MET A 311 8.49 -1.22 10.48
C MET A 311 9.19 -0.88 11.80
N GLN A 312 10.49 -0.66 11.78
CA GLN A 312 11.23 -0.16 12.94
C GLN A 312 10.86 1.30 13.19
N LEU A 313 10.55 1.62 14.45
CA LEU A 313 10.14 2.95 14.86
C LEU A 313 11.29 3.66 15.58
N ASP A 314 11.49 4.92 15.23
CA ASP A 314 12.11 5.93 16.07
C ASP A 314 11.04 6.94 16.53
N GLU A 315 11.42 7.96 17.27
CA GLU A 315 10.50 8.97 17.80
C GLU A 315 9.73 9.71 16.69
N GLU A 316 10.39 10.02 15.57
CA GLU A 316 9.76 10.70 14.42
C GLU A 316 8.70 9.81 13.76
N LEU A 317 9.06 8.58 13.41
CA LEU A 317 8.14 7.66 12.74
C LEU A 317 6.97 7.25 13.66
N ASP A 318 7.23 7.06 14.96
CA ASP A 318 6.18 6.74 15.93
C ASP A 318 5.17 7.90 16.07
N THR A 319 5.67 9.15 16.14
CA THR A 319 4.83 10.34 16.16
C THR A 319 3.99 10.49 14.89
N LEU A 320 4.58 10.23 13.71
CA LEU A 320 3.87 10.34 12.42
C LEU A 320 2.83 9.22 12.25
N LEU A 321 3.10 8.02 12.76
CA LEU A 321 2.10 6.95 12.78
C LEU A 321 0.93 7.24 13.75
N ASP A 322 1.12 8.07 14.76
CA ASP A 322 0.06 8.47 15.69
C ASP A 322 -0.86 9.56 15.12
N ALA A 323 -0.44 10.22 14.04
CA ALA A 323 -1.22 11.28 13.42
C ALA A 323 -2.57 10.76 12.90
N PRO A 324 -3.65 11.57 13.01
CA PRO A 324 -4.98 11.14 12.57
C PRO A 324 -5.06 10.98 11.06
N VAL A 325 -5.76 9.92 10.62
CA VAL A 325 -6.05 9.66 9.20
C VAL A 325 -7.53 9.47 8.97
N ARG A 326 -8.01 9.92 7.80
CA ARG A 326 -9.40 9.80 7.41
C ARG A 326 -9.54 9.58 5.90
N SER A 327 -9.89 8.35 5.52
CA SER A 327 -10.28 7.97 4.17
C SER A 327 -11.57 7.13 4.21
N PRO A 328 -12.17 6.77 3.07
CA PRO A 328 -13.29 5.83 3.05
C PRO A 328 -13.00 4.51 3.77
N PHE A 329 -11.76 4.03 3.72
CA PHE A 329 -11.37 2.70 4.22
C PHE A 329 -10.58 2.73 5.53
N TRP A 330 -9.97 3.87 5.91
CA TRP A 330 -9.16 3.97 7.11
C TRP A 330 -9.49 5.22 7.91
N ARG A 331 -9.83 5.04 9.20
CA ARG A 331 -10.10 6.11 10.17
C ARG A 331 -9.40 5.79 11.46
N GLU A 332 -8.46 6.64 11.86
CA GLU A 332 -7.69 6.49 13.09
C GLU A 332 -7.39 7.88 13.67
N GLY A 333 -7.41 8.00 15.02
CA GLY A 333 -7.04 9.23 15.71
C GLY A 333 -8.06 10.39 15.63
N TRP A 334 -9.20 10.25 14.95
CA TRP A 334 -10.23 11.29 14.85
C TRP A 334 -11.18 11.24 16.06
N ARG A 335 -11.28 12.38 16.77
CA ARG A 335 -12.33 12.57 17.78
C ARG A 335 -13.61 13.07 17.10
N VAL A 336 -14.76 12.59 17.57
CA VAL A 336 -16.08 12.89 17.00
C VAL A 336 -16.46 14.38 17.08
N ASP A 337 -15.76 15.15 17.93
CA ASP A 337 -16.10 16.55 18.26
C ASP A 337 -15.46 17.60 17.34
N GLU A 338 -14.63 17.22 16.38
CA GLU A 338 -14.05 18.17 15.42
C GLU A 338 -14.96 18.31 14.19
N GLY A 339 -16.07 19.02 14.40
CA GLY A 339 -16.95 19.68 13.45
C GLY A 339 -17.01 19.06 12.05
N GLY A 340 -17.81 18.05 11.85
CA GLY A 340 -17.97 17.49 10.53
C GLY A 340 -19.42 17.22 10.22
N ALA A 341 -19.88 17.80 9.14
CA ALA A 341 -21.10 17.36 8.50
C ALA A 341 -21.08 15.84 8.31
N ARG A 342 -22.21 15.20 8.60
CA ARG A 342 -22.54 13.79 8.37
C ARG A 342 -22.50 13.44 6.90
#